data_322f2250c02e32301e087cdc91828d6d
#
_entry.id   322f2250c02e32301e087cdc91828d6d
#
_cell.length_a   1.000
_cell.length_b   1.000
_cell.length_c   1.000
_cell.angle_alpha   90.00
_cell.angle_beta   90.00
_cell.angle_gamma   90.00
#
_symmetry.space_group_name_H-M   'P 1'
#
loop_
_entity.id
_entity.type
_entity.pdbx_description
1 polymer ?
#
loop_
_entity_poly.entity_id
_entity_poly.type
_entity_poly.pdbx_seq_one_letter_code
_entity_poly.pdbx_strand_id
1 'polypeptide(L)'
;MATANDIIKVAKNEVGTYASAVKKCKYNTWYYGYEASGWGYDWCAVFVCWVFNKAGQYSLLPSHAANCGYMAKGFQDKGQLITSGYKAGDVVFFHWSNERSSVVPGVYVCDHVGIIKSVNSDGSYQTIEGNTGGSSYGAVLERTRYKSQISCAGRPKYSGASSSSGSSSSSNSSSSSTKQTVPDVIYCVRTKKRGWLPAVKNLTDYAGVENDPITDVAIKVSEGSVWYQVHSKTSGWLGKITGYSTTDSSKYAGNGTEIDAIKVYYTTPASIRNKGRVYCASYRVSPIGSTSYYANQIDTSTSNGMDGYAGALGKSMDKLQISLV
;
A
#
# COMPACT_ATOMS: atom_id res chain seq x y z
N MET A 1 -10.00 7.12 -23.77
CA MET A 1 -10.84 6.54 -22.71
C MET A 1 -10.44 5.09 -22.54
N ALA A 2 -10.14 4.68 -21.32
CA ALA A 2 -9.60 3.33 -21.09
C ALA A 2 -10.69 2.29 -20.94
N THR A 3 -10.44 1.14 -21.49
CA THR A 3 -11.30 -0.04 -21.45
C THR A 3 -10.65 -1.16 -20.63
N ALA A 4 -11.43 -2.16 -20.25
CA ALA A 4 -10.89 -3.38 -19.65
C ALA A 4 -9.85 -4.06 -20.56
N ASN A 5 -10.06 -3.97 -21.88
CA ASN A 5 -9.14 -4.57 -22.87
C ASN A 5 -7.76 -3.91 -22.87
N ASP A 6 -7.66 -2.62 -22.58
CA ASP A 6 -6.36 -1.93 -22.49
C ASP A 6 -5.54 -2.45 -21.31
N ILE A 7 -6.19 -2.67 -20.16
CA ILE A 7 -5.58 -3.27 -18.97
C ILE A 7 -5.13 -4.70 -19.25
N ILE A 8 -6.02 -5.52 -19.84
CA ILE A 8 -5.73 -6.92 -20.18
C ILE A 8 -4.58 -7.01 -21.19
N LYS A 9 -4.54 -6.11 -22.17
CA LYS A 9 -3.46 -6.06 -23.18
C LYS A 9 -2.11 -5.81 -22.52
N VAL A 10 -2.02 -4.83 -21.60
CA VAL A 10 -0.78 -4.56 -20.85
C VAL A 10 -0.38 -5.77 -20.01
N ALA A 11 -1.32 -6.37 -19.27
CA ALA A 11 -1.04 -7.54 -18.44
C ALA A 11 -0.57 -8.75 -19.29
N LYS A 12 -1.18 -8.99 -20.45
CA LYS A 12 -0.79 -10.07 -21.36
C LYS A 12 0.64 -9.93 -21.87
N ASN A 13 1.10 -8.73 -22.16
CA ASN A 13 2.46 -8.47 -22.63
C ASN A 13 3.52 -8.81 -21.58
N GLU A 14 3.14 -8.97 -20.34
CA GLU A 14 4.02 -9.31 -19.22
C GLU A 14 4.09 -10.81 -18.93
N VAL A 15 3.19 -11.61 -19.50
CA VAL A 15 3.17 -13.08 -19.31
C VAL A 15 4.51 -13.69 -19.71
N GLY A 16 5.07 -14.52 -18.81
CA GLY A 16 6.41 -15.12 -19.00
C GLY A 16 7.53 -14.27 -18.39
N THR A 17 7.24 -13.12 -17.74
CA THR A 17 8.24 -12.39 -16.98
C THR A 17 8.46 -13.07 -15.63
N TYR A 18 9.72 -13.34 -15.29
CA TYR A 18 10.13 -13.99 -14.03
C TYR A 18 10.89 -13.01 -13.14
N ALA A 19 10.74 -13.18 -11.84
CA ALA A 19 11.64 -12.55 -10.90
C ALA A 19 13.05 -13.17 -11.02
N SER A 20 14.10 -12.33 -11.03
CA SER A 20 15.49 -12.76 -11.22
C SER A 20 16.14 -13.31 -9.96
N ALA A 21 15.59 -12.98 -8.79
CA ALA A 21 15.98 -13.47 -7.47
C ALA A 21 14.76 -13.39 -6.54
N VAL A 22 14.91 -13.67 -5.25
CA VAL A 22 13.80 -13.64 -4.28
C VAL A 22 13.04 -12.31 -4.40
N LYS A 23 11.87 -12.34 -5.03
CA LYS A 23 10.98 -11.20 -5.29
C LYS A 23 11.64 -10.00 -6.01
N LYS A 24 12.82 -10.18 -6.60
CA LYS A 24 13.51 -9.15 -7.38
C LYS A 24 12.92 -9.07 -8.79
N CYS A 25 12.16 -8.03 -9.06
CA CYS A 25 11.53 -7.82 -10.36
C CYS A 25 11.33 -6.32 -10.66
N LYS A 26 11.13 -6.01 -11.94
CA LYS A 26 10.93 -4.62 -12.40
C LYS A 26 9.70 -3.95 -11.76
N TYR A 27 8.68 -4.72 -11.36
CA TYR A 27 7.46 -4.22 -10.74
C TYR A 27 7.75 -3.68 -9.35
N ASN A 28 8.49 -4.44 -8.53
CA ASN A 28 8.94 -4.01 -7.22
C ASN A 28 9.90 -2.82 -7.33
N THR A 29 10.85 -2.84 -8.28
CA THR A 29 11.74 -1.70 -8.51
C THR A 29 10.96 -0.43 -8.86
N TRP A 30 9.95 -0.53 -9.72
CA TRP A 30 9.10 0.59 -10.07
C TRP A 30 8.27 1.09 -8.87
N TYR A 31 7.67 0.18 -8.11
CA TYR A 31 6.76 0.51 -7.01
C TYR A 31 7.50 1.15 -5.83
N TYR A 32 8.63 0.57 -5.45
CA TYR A 32 9.43 1.01 -4.30
C TYR A 32 10.45 2.11 -4.65
N GLY A 33 10.72 2.34 -5.94
CA GLY A 33 11.70 3.34 -6.39
C GLY A 33 13.16 2.91 -6.24
N TYR A 34 13.40 1.64 -5.87
CA TYR A 34 14.73 1.04 -5.76
C TYR A 34 14.65 -0.47 -6.06
N GLU A 35 15.79 -1.11 -6.26
CA GLU A 35 15.86 -2.55 -6.48
C GLU A 35 15.50 -3.31 -5.19
N ALA A 36 14.22 -3.67 -5.06
CA ALA A 36 13.70 -4.41 -3.93
C ALA A 36 13.83 -5.92 -4.16
N SER A 37 14.31 -6.65 -3.14
CA SER A 37 14.40 -8.11 -3.13
C SER A 37 14.23 -8.65 -1.71
N GLY A 38 13.81 -9.91 -1.59
CA GLY A 38 13.58 -10.58 -0.31
C GLY A 38 12.13 -11.02 -0.12
N TRP A 39 11.89 -11.94 0.82
CA TRP A 39 10.60 -12.60 1.02
C TRP A 39 9.47 -11.64 1.45
N GLY A 40 9.78 -10.47 1.99
CA GLY A 40 8.80 -9.42 2.36
C GLY A 40 8.27 -8.60 1.18
N TYR A 41 8.73 -8.85 -0.06
CA TYR A 41 8.35 -8.08 -1.24
C TYR A 41 7.42 -8.85 -2.19
N ASP A 42 6.34 -9.39 -1.65
CA ASP A 42 5.30 -9.99 -2.49
C ASP A 42 4.71 -8.96 -3.46
N TRP A 43 4.64 -9.33 -4.74
CA TRP A 43 4.39 -8.37 -5.79
C TRP A 43 3.14 -8.64 -6.65
N CYS A 44 2.21 -9.45 -6.18
CA CYS A 44 0.94 -9.66 -6.88
C CYS A 44 0.12 -8.38 -6.99
N ALA A 45 -0.09 -7.65 -5.89
CA ALA A 45 -0.79 -6.37 -5.90
C ALA A 45 0.03 -5.26 -6.58
N VAL A 46 1.34 -5.27 -6.39
CA VAL A 46 2.28 -4.37 -7.07
C VAL A 46 2.21 -4.54 -8.59
N PHE A 47 2.12 -5.79 -9.09
CA PHE A 47 1.92 -6.07 -10.51
C PHE A 47 0.62 -5.44 -11.04
N VAL A 48 -0.49 -5.58 -10.32
CA VAL A 48 -1.76 -4.93 -10.70
C VAL A 48 -1.59 -3.41 -10.76
N CYS A 49 -0.96 -2.80 -9.76
CA CYS A 49 -0.63 -1.37 -9.75
C CYS A 49 0.19 -0.96 -10.97
N TRP A 50 1.22 -1.74 -11.30
CA TRP A 50 2.09 -1.48 -12.45
C TRP A 50 1.33 -1.57 -13.78
N VAL A 51 0.47 -2.57 -13.95
CA VAL A 51 -0.35 -2.76 -15.17
C VAL A 51 -1.27 -1.55 -15.39
N PHE A 52 -1.98 -1.12 -14.35
CA PHE A 52 -2.86 0.06 -14.44
C PHE A 52 -2.08 1.35 -14.69
N ASN A 53 -0.90 1.49 -14.11
CA ASN A 53 -0.02 2.63 -14.38
C ASN A 53 0.45 2.64 -15.84
N LYS A 54 0.93 1.51 -16.36
CA LYS A 54 1.40 1.37 -17.75
C LYS A 54 0.29 1.58 -18.77
N ALA A 55 -0.94 1.24 -18.43
CA ALA A 55 -2.11 1.52 -19.26
C ALA A 55 -2.58 3.00 -19.17
N GLY A 56 -1.90 3.85 -18.37
CA GLY A 56 -2.31 5.23 -18.13
C GLY A 56 -3.60 5.35 -17.31
N GLN A 57 -3.94 4.30 -16.52
CA GLN A 57 -5.22 4.15 -15.83
C GLN A 57 -5.07 3.94 -14.33
N TYR A 58 -3.95 4.40 -13.76
CA TYR A 58 -3.62 4.20 -12.35
C TYR A 58 -4.72 4.70 -11.41
N SER A 59 -5.42 5.78 -11.79
CA SER A 59 -6.53 6.36 -11.02
C SER A 59 -7.80 5.51 -10.96
N LEU A 60 -7.92 4.47 -11.79
CA LEU A 60 -9.03 3.52 -11.72
C LEU A 60 -8.89 2.52 -10.56
N LEU A 61 -7.68 2.37 -10.00
CA LEU A 61 -7.47 1.62 -8.77
C LEU A 61 -7.77 2.53 -7.57
N PRO A 62 -8.76 2.20 -6.74
CA PRO A 62 -9.11 3.02 -5.57
C PRO A 62 -8.04 2.98 -4.47
N SER A 63 -7.20 1.95 -4.46
CA SER A 63 -6.06 1.80 -3.57
C SER A 63 -4.87 1.26 -4.36
N HIS A 64 -3.70 1.80 -4.08
CA HIS A 64 -2.43 1.39 -4.69
C HIS A 64 -1.57 0.55 -3.72
N ALA A 65 -2.19 -0.05 -2.71
CA ALA A 65 -1.49 -0.84 -1.70
C ALA A 65 -0.83 -2.09 -2.30
N ALA A 66 0.38 -2.40 -1.86
CA ALA A 66 1.05 -3.67 -2.17
C ALA A 66 0.36 -4.86 -1.49
N ASN A 67 -0.48 -4.61 -0.49
CA ASN A 67 -1.25 -5.60 0.24
C ASN A 67 -2.62 -5.84 -0.40
N CYS A 68 -2.96 -7.11 -0.67
CA CYS A 68 -4.20 -7.50 -1.33
C CYS A 68 -5.45 -7.10 -0.55
N GLY A 69 -5.45 -7.26 0.77
CA GLY A 69 -6.58 -6.87 1.64
C GLY A 69 -6.86 -5.38 1.58
N TYR A 70 -5.84 -4.54 1.65
CA TYR A 70 -5.99 -3.08 1.55
C TYR A 70 -6.34 -2.62 0.13
N MET A 71 -5.88 -3.32 -0.90
CA MET A 71 -6.33 -3.05 -2.27
C MET A 71 -7.82 -3.38 -2.42
N ALA A 72 -8.28 -4.53 -1.93
CA ALA A 72 -9.69 -4.91 -1.91
C ALA A 72 -10.54 -3.94 -1.08
N LYS A 73 -10.04 -3.49 0.08
CA LYS A 73 -10.68 -2.47 0.91
C LYS A 73 -10.91 -1.17 0.14
N GLY A 74 -9.97 -0.72 -0.66
CA GLY A 74 -10.15 0.44 -1.52
C GLY A 74 -11.35 0.29 -2.47
N PHE A 75 -11.53 -0.88 -3.08
CA PHE A 75 -12.72 -1.16 -3.91
C PHE A 75 -14.01 -1.19 -3.08
N GLN A 76 -13.99 -1.77 -1.87
CA GLN A 76 -15.15 -1.76 -0.97
C GLN A 76 -15.56 -0.33 -0.61
N ASP A 77 -14.62 0.51 -0.25
CA ASP A 77 -14.87 1.90 0.16
C ASP A 77 -15.42 2.77 -0.99
N LYS A 78 -15.21 2.33 -2.23
CA LYS A 78 -15.74 2.96 -3.44
C LYS A 78 -17.08 2.38 -3.90
N GLY A 79 -17.62 1.36 -3.21
CA GLY A 79 -18.79 0.62 -3.69
C GLY A 79 -18.53 -0.09 -5.03
N GLN A 80 -17.27 -0.50 -5.26
CA GLN A 80 -16.81 -1.18 -6.47
C GLN A 80 -16.40 -2.63 -6.19
N LEU A 81 -16.53 -3.10 -4.94
CA LEU A 81 -16.30 -4.50 -4.57
C LEU A 81 -17.53 -5.32 -4.98
N ILE A 82 -17.27 -6.49 -5.55
CA ILE A 82 -18.30 -7.46 -5.95
C ILE A 82 -17.92 -8.85 -5.47
N THR A 83 -18.92 -9.68 -5.18
CA THR A 83 -18.76 -11.07 -4.72
C THR A 83 -19.34 -12.10 -5.70
N SER A 84 -19.86 -11.63 -6.83
CA SER A 84 -20.39 -12.48 -7.90
C SER A 84 -20.43 -11.72 -9.24
N GLY A 85 -20.72 -12.44 -10.34
CA GLY A 85 -20.85 -11.82 -11.66
C GLY A 85 -19.54 -11.22 -12.16
N TYR A 86 -18.43 -11.90 -11.89
CA TYR A 86 -17.09 -11.49 -12.32
C TYR A 86 -16.96 -11.50 -13.83
N LYS A 87 -16.19 -10.55 -14.38
CA LYS A 87 -15.99 -10.40 -15.82
C LYS A 87 -14.57 -9.94 -16.17
N ALA A 88 -14.24 -9.99 -17.42
CA ALA A 88 -12.94 -9.52 -17.93
C ALA A 88 -12.65 -8.07 -17.48
N GLY A 89 -11.44 -7.83 -17.02
CA GLY A 89 -10.98 -6.55 -16.48
C GLY A 89 -11.22 -6.36 -14.97
N ASP A 90 -11.98 -7.22 -14.30
CA ASP A 90 -12.09 -7.16 -12.84
C ASP A 90 -10.73 -7.49 -12.19
N VAL A 91 -10.41 -6.80 -11.11
CA VAL A 91 -9.28 -7.09 -10.23
C VAL A 91 -9.77 -8.12 -9.21
N VAL A 92 -9.35 -9.38 -9.35
CA VAL A 92 -9.87 -10.50 -8.58
C VAL A 92 -8.94 -10.86 -7.42
N PHE A 93 -9.52 -11.04 -6.24
CA PHE A 93 -8.81 -11.40 -5.01
C PHE A 93 -9.11 -12.84 -4.63
N PHE A 94 -8.07 -13.58 -4.31
CA PHE A 94 -8.15 -15.01 -3.98
C PHE A 94 -7.91 -15.23 -2.49
N HIS A 95 -8.45 -16.32 -1.97
CA HIS A 95 -8.20 -16.81 -0.62
C HIS A 95 -7.67 -18.25 -0.67
N TRP A 96 -6.79 -18.59 0.25
CA TRP A 96 -6.24 -19.92 0.40
C TRP A 96 -6.71 -20.61 1.69
N SER A 97 -7.45 -19.87 2.54
CA SER A 97 -8.09 -20.37 3.76
C SER A 97 -9.53 -19.89 3.82
N ASN A 98 -10.30 -20.48 4.75
CA ASN A 98 -11.67 -20.03 5.03
C ASN A 98 -11.73 -18.96 6.14
N GLU A 99 -10.61 -18.33 6.43
CA GLU A 99 -10.52 -17.24 7.41
C GLU A 99 -11.25 -15.99 6.88
N ARG A 100 -12.05 -15.37 7.75
CA ARG A 100 -12.77 -14.14 7.41
C ARG A 100 -11.87 -12.92 7.55
N SER A 101 -11.94 -12.03 6.58
CA SER A 101 -11.13 -10.83 6.56
C SER A 101 -11.54 -9.85 7.66
N SER A 102 -10.58 -9.43 8.47
CA SER A 102 -10.75 -8.29 9.39
C SER A 102 -10.63 -6.94 8.70
N VAL A 103 -10.01 -6.89 7.51
CA VAL A 103 -9.78 -5.68 6.71
C VAL A 103 -10.97 -5.38 5.81
N VAL A 104 -11.57 -6.41 5.22
CA VAL A 104 -12.72 -6.31 4.29
C VAL A 104 -13.87 -7.15 4.86
N PRO A 105 -14.75 -6.57 5.69
CA PRO A 105 -15.88 -7.30 6.26
C PRO A 105 -16.76 -7.96 5.19
N GLY A 106 -17.20 -9.19 5.47
CA GLY A 106 -18.09 -9.94 4.59
C GLY A 106 -17.44 -10.86 3.57
N VAL A 107 -16.10 -10.81 3.43
CA VAL A 107 -15.34 -11.68 2.51
C VAL A 107 -14.27 -12.48 3.27
N TYR A 108 -13.60 -13.41 2.57
CA TYR A 108 -12.43 -14.11 3.10
C TYR A 108 -11.17 -13.23 3.05
N VAL A 109 -10.13 -13.61 3.78
CA VAL A 109 -8.80 -12.96 3.67
C VAL A 109 -8.36 -12.97 2.21
N CYS A 110 -7.82 -11.85 1.74
CA CYS A 110 -7.31 -11.71 0.38
C CYS A 110 -5.80 -12.02 0.38
N ASP A 111 -5.46 -13.26 0.05
CA ASP A 111 -4.07 -13.76 0.08
C ASP A 111 -3.32 -13.45 -1.23
N HIS A 112 -4.05 -13.27 -2.33
CA HIS A 112 -3.50 -13.07 -3.66
C HIS A 112 -4.42 -12.23 -4.52
N VAL A 113 -3.90 -11.66 -5.63
CA VAL A 113 -4.65 -10.83 -6.56
C VAL A 113 -4.17 -11.01 -7.99
N GLY A 114 -5.11 -10.92 -8.92
CA GLY A 114 -4.84 -10.92 -10.37
C GLY A 114 -5.87 -10.11 -11.15
N ILE A 115 -5.80 -10.18 -12.48
CA ILE A 115 -6.72 -9.51 -13.39
C ILE A 115 -7.45 -10.58 -14.18
N ILE A 116 -8.79 -10.56 -14.23
CA ILE A 116 -9.56 -11.49 -15.04
C ILE A 116 -9.37 -11.13 -16.52
N LYS A 117 -8.83 -12.08 -17.29
CA LYS A 117 -8.66 -11.99 -18.73
C LYS A 117 -9.96 -12.34 -19.46
N SER A 118 -10.59 -13.44 -19.07
CA SER A 118 -11.84 -13.93 -19.66
C SER A 118 -12.57 -14.87 -18.71
N VAL A 119 -13.85 -15.09 -18.97
CA VAL A 119 -14.67 -16.12 -18.34
C VAL A 119 -14.83 -17.26 -19.33
N ASN A 120 -14.54 -18.48 -18.90
CA ASN A 120 -14.66 -19.68 -19.71
C ASN A 120 -16.10 -20.21 -19.73
N SER A 121 -16.44 -21.04 -20.72
CA SER A 121 -17.78 -21.65 -20.86
C SER A 121 -18.15 -22.57 -19.70
N ASP A 122 -17.16 -23.13 -18.99
CA ASP A 122 -17.34 -23.97 -17.80
C ASP A 122 -17.53 -23.15 -16.51
N GLY A 123 -17.54 -21.82 -16.60
CA GLY A 123 -17.66 -20.91 -15.47
C GLY A 123 -16.37 -20.66 -14.70
N SER A 124 -15.24 -21.22 -15.14
CA SER A 124 -13.91 -20.88 -14.63
C SER A 124 -13.42 -19.54 -15.22
N TYR A 125 -12.36 -18.99 -14.64
CA TYR A 125 -11.81 -17.69 -15.01
C TYR A 125 -10.36 -17.85 -15.49
N GLN A 126 -10.05 -17.32 -16.68
CA GLN A 126 -8.67 -17.09 -17.06
C GLN A 126 -8.20 -15.78 -16.45
N THR A 127 -7.13 -15.83 -15.67
CA THR A 127 -6.54 -14.68 -15.01
C THR A 127 -5.10 -14.45 -15.45
N ILE A 128 -4.60 -13.22 -15.25
CA ILE A 128 -3.19 -12.89 -15.38
C ILE A 128 -2.73 -12.42 -14.02
N GLU A 129 -1.73 -13.08 -13.46
CA GLU A 129 -1.30 -12.92 -12.09
C GLU A 129 0.20 -12.70 -11.99
N GLY A 130 0.62 -11.68 -11.24
CA GLY A 130 2.01 -11.50 -10.85
C GLY A 130 2.33 -12.26 -9.57
N ASN A 131 3.59 -12.51 -9.30
CA ASN A 131 4.04 -13.22 -8.10
C ASN A 131 3.38 -14.60 -7.92
N THR A 132 3.05 -15.28 -9.02
CA THR A 132 2.48 -16.62 -9.01
C THR A 132 3.50 -17.63 -9.51
N GLY A 133 3.27 -18.91 -9.41
CA GLY A 133 4.17 -20.04 -9.73
C GLY A 133 5.22 -19.83 -10.83
N GLY A 134 5.71 -20.90 -11.43
CA GLY A 134 6.69 -20.84 -12.52
C GLY A 134 8.15 -20.80 -12.06
N SER A 135 8.45 -20.18 -10.93
CA SER A 135 9.75 -20.26 -10.21
C SER A 135 9.54 -20.08 -8.72
N SER A 136 10.53 -20.43 -7.93
CA SER A 136 10.50 -20.18 -6.47
C SER A 136 10.42 -18.68 -6.12
N TYR A 137 10.71 -17.79 -7.06
CA TYR A 137 10.74 -16.35 -6.85
C TYR A 137 9.51 -15.62 -7.38
N GLY A 138 8.64 -16.33 -8.13
CA GLY A 138 7.42 -15.82 -8.74
C GLY A 138 7.58 -15.36 -10.18
N ALA A 139 6.47 -15.42 -10.92
CA ALA A 139 6.37 -15.03 -12.32
C ALA A 139 5.06 -14.30 -12.60
N VAL A 140 4.92 -13.72 -13.80
CA VAL A 140 3.64 -13.33 -14.39
C VAL A 140 3.15 -14.47 -15.25
N LEU A 141 2.03 -15.08 -14.87
CA LEU A 141 1.47 -16.22 -15.60
C LEU A 141 -0.03 -16.05 -15.82
N GLU A 142 -0.52 -16.69 -16.88
CA GLU A 142 -1.95 -16.99 -17.03
C GLU A 142 -2.32 -18.17 -16.12
N ARG A 143 -3.47 -18.08 -15.46
CA ARG A 143 -3.99 -19.12 -14.57
C ARG A 143 -5.46 -19.38 -14.87
N THR A 144 -5.89 -20.62 -14.68
CA THR A 144 -7.30 -20.96 -14.58
C THR A 144 -7.68 -20.96 -13.11
N ARG A 145 -8.71 -20.20 -12.76
CA ARG A 145 -9.20 -20.05 -11.38
C ARG A 145 -10.69 -20.39 -11.30
N TYR A 146 -11.09 -20.95 -10.19
CA TYR A 146 -12.47 -21.35 -9.93
C TYR A 146 -13.11 -20.42 -8.90
N LYS A 147 -14.45 -20.30 -8.97
CA LYS A 147 -15.21 -19.43 -8.06
C LYS A 147 -14.95 -19.73 -6.58
N SER A 148 -14.70 -20.99 -6.22
CA SER A 148 -14.37 -21.41 -4.86
C SER A 148 -13.05 -20.86 -4.32
N GLN A 149 -12.19 -20.35 -5.17
CA GLN A 149 -10.90 -19.72 -4.78
C GLN A 149 -11.02 -18.20 -4.67
N ILE A 150 -12.15 -17.61 -5.10
CA ILE A 150 -12.31 -16.16 -5.17
C ILE A 150 -12.98 -15.65 -3.90
N SER A 151 -12.29 -14.78 -3.18
CA SER A 151 -12.82 -14.05 -2.04
C SER A 151 -13.81 -12.96 -2.49
N CYS A 152 -13.36 -12.12 -3.41
CA CYS A 152 -14.12 -11.01 -4.00
C CYS A 152 -13.40 -10.48 -5.25
N ALA A 153 -13.98 -9.48 -5.91
CA ALA A 153 -13.28 -8.72 -6.94
C ALA A 153 -13.61 -7.22 -6.86
N GLY A 154 -12.67 -6.41 -7.27
CA GLY A 154 -12.87 -4.99 -7.53
C GLY A 154 -13.21 -4.77 -8.99
N ARG A 155 -14.25 -3.97 -9.28
CA ARG A 155 -14.61 -3.59 -10.64
C ARG A 155 -14.25 -2.14 -10.92
N PRO A 156 -13.13 -1.88 -11.63
CA PRO A 156 -12.77 -0.53 -12.03
C PRO A 156 -13.84 0.11 -12.92
N LYS A 157 -14.06 1.41 -12.77
CA LYS A 157 -15.02 2.16 -13.61
C LYS A 157 -14.41 2.51 -14.96
N TYR A 158 -14.35 1.54 -15.86
CA TYR A 158 -13.91 1.77 -17.23
C TYR A 158 -14.86 2.67 -18.00
N SER A 159 -14.31 3.58 -18.82
CA SER A 159 -15.09 4.41 -19.74
C SER A 159 -15.56 3.54 -20.91
N GLY A 160 -16.86 3.40 -21.10
CA GLY A 160 -17.44 2.58 -22.20
C GLY A 160 -18.21 1.34 -21.79
N ALA A 161 -18.41 1.09 -20.49
CA ALA A 161 -19.38 0.10 -20.04
C ALA A 161 -20.79 0.71 -20.12
N SER A 162 -21.49 0.51 -21.23
CA SER A 162 -22.93 0.82 -21.35
C SER A 162 -23.70 -0.04 -20.36
N SER A 163 -24.16 0.56 -19.27
CA SER A 163 -25.28 0.03 -18.48
C SER A 163 -26.56 0.57 -19.09
N SER A 164 -27.31 -0.31 -19.76
CA SER A 164 -28.70 -0.04 -20.13
C SER A 164 -29.54 0.04 -18.86
N SER A 165 -30.14 1.14 -18.64
CA SER A 165 -31.53 1.46 -18.33
C SER A 165 -31.70 2.57 -17.27
N GLY A 166 -32.54 3.54 -17.60
CA GLY A 166 -33.18 4.45 -16.66
C GLY A 166 -32.87 5.92 -16.85
N SER A 167 -33.67 6.56 -17.71
CA SER A 167 -33.72 8.02 -17.86
C SER A 167 -34.18 8.71 -16.58
N SER A 168 -33.53 9.82 -16.21
CA SER A 168 -34.22 11.09 -15.95
C SER A 168 -33.26 12.24 -15.70
N SER A 169 -33.39 13.21 -16.58
CA SER A 169 -33.23 14.69 -16.52
C SER A 169 -32.24 15.34 -15.55
N SER A 170 -31.29 15.98 -16.21
CA SER A 170 -30.75 17.34 -16.03
C SER A 170 -30.87 18.04 -14.66
N SER A 171 -29.71 18.38 -14.12
CA SER A 171 -29.42 19.77 -13.74
C SER A 171 -27.91 20.03 -13.77
N ASN A 172 -27.59 21.02 -14.52
CA ASN A 172 -26.25 21.61 -14.68
C ASN A 172 -25.84 22.27 -13.36
N SER A 173 -24.79 21.79 -12.74
CA SER A 173 -24.04 22.60 -11.80
C SER A 173 -22.55 22.29 -12.00
N SER A 174 -21.88 23.24 -12.59
CA SER A 174 -20.44 23.33 -12.67
C SER A 174 -19.85 23.36 -11.27
N SER A 175 -19.41 22.21 -10.77
CA SER A 175 -18.53 22.14 -9.62
C SER A 175 -17.11 21.86 -10.10
N SER A 176 -16.23 22.81 -9.94
CA SER A 176 -14.79 22.66 -10.07
C SER A 176 -14.35 21.44 -9.24
N SER A 177 -13.97 20.36 -9.90
CA SER A 177 -13.36 19.19 -9.25
C SER A 177 -11.99 19.60 -8.76
N THR A 178 -11.89 20.09 -7.54
CA THR A 178 -10.63 20.14 -6.81
C THR A 178 -10.10 18.71 -6.72
N LYS A 179 -9.02 18.45 -7.43
CA LYS A 179 -8.25 17.19 -7.38
C LYS A 179 -7.79 17.01 -5.93
N GLN A 180 -8.54 16.23 -5.15
CA GLN A 180 -8.19 16.02 -3.74
C GLN A 180 -6.93 15.17 -3.70
N THR A 181 -5.84 15.78 -3.30
CA THR A 181 -4.53 15.16 -3.11
C THR A 181 -4.53 14.25 -1.88
N VAL A 182 -3.69 13.21 -1.90
CA VAL A 182 -3.36 12.43 -0.69
C VAL A 182 -2.90 13.41 0.38
N PRO A 183 -3.37 13.31 1.64
CA PRO A 183 -2.88 14.19 2.69
C PRO A 183 -1.36 14.07 2.83
N ASP A 184 -0.72 15.19 3.09
CA ASP A 184 0.71 15.21 3.32
C ASP A 184 1.05 14.69 4.71
N VAL A 185 2.12 13.91 4.82
CA VAL A 185 2.79 13.63 6.08
C VAL A 185 4.08 14.45 6.14
N ILE A 186 4.28 15.14 7.26
CA ILE A 186 5.44 15.97 7.53
C ILE A 186 6.10 15.44 8.79
N TYR A 187 7.36 15.13 8.72
CA TYR A 187 8.09 14.52 9.83
C TYR A 187 9.53 15.01 9.91
N CYS A 188 10.06 15.06 11.10
CA CYS A 188 11.46 15.33 11.35
C CYS A 188 11.99 14.42 12.45
N VAL A 189 13.29 14.28 12.51
CA VAL A 189 13.99 13.49 13.51
C VAL A 189 15.05 14.34 14.22
N ARG A 190 15.30 13.98 15.47
CA ARG A 190 16.47 14.44 16.22
C ARG A 190 17.52 13.34 16.15
N THR A 191 18.75 13.70 15.84
CA THR A 191 19.88 12.77 15.84
C THR A 191 20.80 13.05 17.02
N LYS A 192 21.58 12.05 17.38
CA LYS A 192 22.46 12.09 18.55
C LYS A 192 23.52 13.18 18.45
N LYS A 193 24.05 13.39 17.24
CA LYS A 193 25.18 14.32 17.00
C LYS A 193 24.73 15.71 16.57
N ARG A 194 23.57 15.84 15.88
CA ARG A 194 23.15 17.10 15.23
C ARG A 194 21.90 17.74 15.81
N GLY A 195 21.19 17.05 16.72
CA GLY A 195 19.91 17.56 17.23
C GLY A 195 18.79 17.43 16.19
N TRP A 196 17.77 18.29 16.28
CA TRP A 196 16.64 18.30 15.35
C TRP A 196 17.06 18.73 13.95
N LEU A 197 16.67 17.92 12.96
CA LEU A 197 16.89 18.18 11.55
C LEU A 197 15.67 18.85 10.90
N PRO A 198 15.85 19.47 9.72
CA PRO A 198 14.72 20.00 8.94
C PRO A 198 13.65 18.94 8.68
N ALA A 199 12.39 19.39 8.62
CA ALA A 199 11.28 18.50 8.34
C ALA A 199 11.28 18.04 6.87
N VAL A 200 10.94 16.78 6.68
CA VAL A 200 10.72 16.13 5.38
C VAL A 200 9.23 15.99 5.13
N LYS A 201 8.81 16.11 3.88
CA LYS A 201 7.43 15.96 3.45
C LYS A 201 7.29 14.71 2.56
N ASN A 202 6.44 13.77 2.96
CA ASN A 202 6.22 12.53 2.22
C ASN A 202 7.56 11.82 1.92
N LEU A 203 7.78 11.42 0.67
CA LEU A 203 9.01 10.77 0.21
C LEU A 203 9.92 11.72 -0.60
N THR A 204 9.82 13.05 -0.38
CA THR A 204 10.73 14.00 -1.06
C THR A 204 12.18 13.80 -0.67
N ASP A 205 12.40 13.23 0.53
CA ASP A 205 13.70 12.86 1.07
C ASP A 205 13.51 11.81 2.19
N TYR A 206 14.55 11.53 2.94
CA TYR A 206 14.50 10.83 4.22
C TYR A 206 14.83 11.80 5.36
N ALA A 207 14.21 11.58 6.52
CA ALA A 207 14.62 12.26 7.75
C ALA A 207 15.73 11.46 8.42
N GLY A 208 16.85 12.13 8.72
CA GLY A 208 18.00 11.49 9.34
C GLY A 208 19.32 11.88 8.69
N VAL A 209 20.41 11.29 9.15
CA VAL A 209 21.75 11.45 8.59
C VAL A 209 22.49 10.13 8.74
N GLU A 210 23.09 9.68 7.66
CA GLU A 210 23.88 8.45 7.66
C GLU A 210 24.94 8.43 8.78
N ASN A 211 25.01 7.32 9.50
CA ASN A 211 25.91 7.12 10.65
C ASN A 211 25.66 8.06 11.86
N ASP A 212 24.46 8.65 11.95
CA ASP A 212 24.07 9.46 13.10
C ASP A 212 22.74 8.95 13.67
N PRO A 213 22.73 8.21 14.80
CA PRO A 213 21.54 7.56 15.30
C PRO A 213 20.40 8.54 15.57
N ILE A 214 19.19 8.17 15.17
CA ILE A 214 17.97 8.88 15.52
C ILE A 214 17.65 8.65 17.01
N THR A 215 17.26 9.70 17.71
CA THR A 215 16.90 9.66 19.14
C THR A 215 15.45 10.08 19.41
N ASP A 216 14.88 10.90 18.54
CA ASP A 216 13.52 11.41 18.70
C ASP A 216 12.87 11.64 17.33
N VAL A 217 11.55 11.55 17.27
CA VAL A 217 10.76 11.70 16.03
C VAL A 217 9.54 12.56 16.31
N ALA A 218 9.24 13.51 15.43
CA ALA A 218 8.00 14.28 15.42
C ALA A 218 7.29 14.13 14.07
N ILE A 219 5.98 13.81 14.09
CA ILE A 219 5.17 13.55 12.88
C ILE A 219 3.86 14.32 12.97
N LYS A 220 3.46 14.94 11.86
CA LYS A 220 2.12 15.50 11.66
C LYS A 220 1.61 15.23 10.25
N VAL A 221 0.32 15.38 10.06
CA VAL A 221 -0.37 15.25 8.77
C VAL A 221 -1.14 16.51 8.44
N SER A 222 -1.35 16.77 7.14
CA SER A 222 -2.11 17.96 6.70
C SER A 222 -3.62 17.80 6.93
N GLU A 223 -4.12 16.57 6.91
CA GLU A 223 -5.54 16.23 7.15
C GLU A 223 -5.63 14.84 7.81
N GLY A 224 -6.58 14.64 8.71
CA GLY A 224 -6.70 13.43 9.51
C GLY A 224 -5.90 13.49 10.80
N SER A 225 -5.56 12.34 11.36
CA SER A 225 -4.75 12.25 12.56
C SER A 225 -3.71 11.13 12.45
N VAL A 226 -2.59 11.33 13.12
CA VAL A 226 -1.52 10.33 13.21
C VAL A 226 -1.17 10.12 14.68
N TRP A 227 -0.96 8.88 15.08
CA TRP A 227 -0.22 8.58 16.29
C TRP A 227 1.03 7.78 15.94
N TYR A 228 2.06 7.96 16.74
CA TYR A 228 3.32 7.25 16.56
C TYR A 228 3.97 6.93 17.89
N GLN A 229 4.85 5.95 17.88
CA GLN A 229 5.49 5.40 19.07
C GLN A 229 6.87 4.90 18.67
N VAL A 230 7.89 5.13 19.47
CA VAL A 230 9.24 4.61 19.22
C VAL A 230 9.65 3.62 20.31
N HIS A 231 10.52 2.70 19.93
CA HIS A 231 11.23 1.81 20.84
C HIS A 231 12.63 2.36 21.05
N SER A 232 12.97 2.63 22.32
CA SER A 232 14.31 3.01 22.73
C SER A 232 15.12 1.76 23.07
N LYS A 233 16.35 1.69 22.64
CA LYS A 233 17.26 0.57 22.97
C LYS A 233 17.44 0.35 24.47
N THR A 234 17.25 1.37 25.29
CA THR A 234 17.46 1.32 26.75
C THR A 234 16.17 1.23 27.54
N SER A 235 15.04 1.73 27.02
CA SER A 235 13.80 1.90 27.77
C SER A 235 12.62 1.13 27.18
N GLY A 236 12.81 0.42 26.07
CA GLY A 236 11.73 -0.31 25.38
C GLY A 236 10.75 0.63 24.67
N TRP A 237 9.51 0.18 24.44
CA TRP A 237 8.46 0.98 23.83
C TRP A 237 8.04 2.15 24.75
N LEU A 238 8.22 3.38 24.26
CA LEU A 238 7.80 4.60 24.94
C LEU A 238 6.30 4.86 24.73
N GLY A 239 5.78 5.96 25.34
CA GLY A 239 4.37 6.35 25.18
C GLY A 239 3.99 6.70 23.73
N LYS A 240 2.70 6.53 23.38
CA LYS A 240 2.16 6.99 22.10
C LYS A 240 2.05 8.51 22.08
N ILE A 241 2.41 9.11 20.95
CA ILE A 241 2.35 10.55 20.70
C ILE A 241 1.36 10.84 19.56
N THR A 242 0.58 11.89 19.70
CA THR A 242 -0.34 12.40 18.67
C THR A 242 -0.04 13.85 18.25
N GLY A 243 0.91 14.50 18.92
CA GLY A 243 1.32 15.88 18.67
C GLY A 243 2.49 16.01 17.69
N TYR A 244 2.87 17.26 17.41
CA TYR A 244 4.07 17.61 16.66
C TYR A 244 4.74 18.83 17.29
N SER A 245 5.94 18.66 17.79
CA SER A 245 6.80 19.74 18.30
C SER A 245 8.25 19.27 18.30
N THR A 246 9.19 20.20 18.21
CA THR A 246 10.62 19.94 18.41
C THR A 246 11.14 20.51 19.76
N THR A 247 10.25 21.12 20.53
CA THR A 247 10.57 21.76 21.82
C THR A 247 9.73 21.24 22.99
N ASP A 248 8.52 20.76 22.73
CA ASP A 248 7.60 20.21 23.72
C ASP A 248 7.69 18.67 23.70
N SER A 249 8.29 18.09 24.73
CA SER A 249 8.53 16.64 24.84
C SER A 249 7.24 15.80 24.91
N SER A 250 6.10 16.39 25.21
CA SER A 250 4.81 15.70 25.13
C SER A 250 4.27 15.54 23.71
N LYS A 251 4.95 16.10 22.70
CA LYS A 251 4.51 16.17 21.30
C LYS A 251 5.54 15.57 20.30
N TYR A 252 6.54 14.85 20.79
CA TYR A 252 7.42 14.03 19.99
C TYR A 252 7.71 12.70 20.69
N ALA A 253 8.00 11.66 19.92
CA ALA A 253 8.35 10.34 20.46
C ALA A 253 9.87 10.21 20.55
N GLY A 254 10.37 9.86 21.72
CA GLY A 254 11.77 9.70 22.04
C GLY A 254 12.09 10.20 23.43
N ASN A 255 13.29 9.94 23.89
CA ASN A 255 13.79 10.36 25.21
C ASN A 255 15.28 10.75 25.16
N GLY A 256 15.78 11.10 23.96
CA GLY A 256 17.18 11.44 23.72
C GLY A 256 18.13 10.25 23.63
N THR A 257 17.62 9.01 23.76
CA THR A 257 18.41 7.79 23.56
C THR A 257 18.17 7.20 22.18
N GLU A 258 19.11 6.38 21.71
CA GLU A 258 19.01 5.76 20.37
C GLU A 258 17.74 4.91 20.27
N ILE A 259 16.99 5.12 19.19
CA ILE A 259 15.83 4.31 18.84
C ILE A 259 16.18 3.27 17.78
N ASP A 260 15.51 2.13 17.86
CA ASP A 260 15.74 0.97 17.01
C ASP A 260 14.46 0.48 16.31
N ALA A 261 13.29 1.01 16.71
CA ALA A 261 12.04 0.75 16.01
C ALA A 261 11.02 1.87 16.20
N ILE A 262 10.10 1.98 15.23
CA ILE A 262 9.01 2.96 15.22
C ILE A 262 7.70 2.31 14.76
N LYS A 263 6.58 2.70 15.39
CA LYS A 263 5.20 2.47 14.94
C LYS A 263 4.61 3.79 14.48
N VAL A 264 3.90 3.76 13.36
CA VAL A 264 3.13 4.91 12.85
C VAL A 264 1.76 4.39 12.44
N TYR A 265 0.72 5.10 12.83
CA TYR A 265 -0.66 4.77 12.47
C TYR A 265 -1.41 6.03 12.05
N TYR A 266 -2.05 5.97 10.88
CA TYR A 266 -2.83 7.06 10.34
C TYR A 266 -4.33 6.78 10.43
N THR A 267 -5.08 7.78 10.84
CA THR A 267 -6.55 7.73 10.82
C THR A 267 -7.08 8.68 9.76
N THR A 268 -7.64 8.12 8.70
CA THR A 268 -8.29 8.89 7.65
C THR A 268 -9.53 9.59 8.20
N PRO A 269 -9.68 10.92 8.05
CA PRO A 269 -10.81 11.66 8.58
C PRO A 269 -12.11 11.39 7.79
N ALA A 270 -13.26 11.67 8.41
CA ALA A 270 -14.56 11.49 7.78
C ALA A 270 -14.72 12.28 6.48
N SER A 271 -14.14 13.48 6.40
CA SER A 271 -14.10 14.32 5.19
C SER A 271 -13.51 13.63 3.95
N ILE A 272 -12.56 12.73 4.16
CA ILE A 272 -11.93 11.90 3.12
C ILE A 272 -12.67 10.57 2.96
N ARG A 273 -13.01 9.89 4.08
CA ARG A 273 -13.72 8.59 4.04
C ARG A 273 -15.07 8.70 3.34
N ASN A 274 -15.83 9.77 3.59
CA ASN A 274 -17.12 10.01 2.94
C ASN A 274 -17.00 10.23 1.43
N LYS A 275 -15.78 10.51 0.94
CA LYS A 275 -15.46 10.55 -0.50
C LYS A 275 -14.93 9.20 -1.01
N GLY A 276 -15.07 8.15 -0.20
CA GLY A 276 -14.69 6.77 -0.52
C GLY A 276 -13.18 6.56 -0.59
N ARG A 277 -12.37 7.24 0.23
CA ARG A 277 -10.93 7.04 0.32
C ARG A 277 -10.52 6.72 1.75
N VAL A 278 -9.59 5.78 1.88
CA VAL A 278 -8.92 5.45 3.14
C VAL A 278 -7.43 5.42 2.85
N TYR A 279 -6.65 6.04 3.69
CA TYR A 279 -5.21 6.04 3.61
C TYR A 279 -4.62 5.39 4.87
N CYS A 280 -3.46 4.77 4.70
CA CYS A 280 -2.65 4.19 5.77
C CYS A 280 -1.27 4.84 5.77
N ALA A 281 -0.59 4.85 6.90
CA ALA A 281 0.81 5.20 6.94
C ALA A 281 1.66 4.05 6.38
N SER A 282 2.48 4.35 5.37
CA SER A 282 3.53 3.45 4.86
C SER A 282 4.87 4.02 5.28
N TYR A 283 5.68 3.25 6.01
CA TYR A 283 6.92 3.76 6.58
C TYR A 283 8.01 2.69 6.67
N ARG A 284 9.26 3.15 6.63
CA ARG A 284 10.44 2.30 6.73
C ARG A 284 11.61 3.04 7.36
N VAL A 285 12.55 2.29 7.90
CA VAL A 285 13.78 2.83 8.47
C VAL A 285 15.01 2.10 7.93
N SER A 286 16.15 2.77 7.93
CA SER A 286 17.46 2.19 7.62
C SER A 286 18.22 1.90 8.91
N PRO A 287 18.85 0.71 9.02
CA PRO A 287 19.82 0.49 10.10
C PRO A 287 20.97 1.46 9.96
N ILE A 288 21.55 1.85 11.08
CA ILE A 288 22.68 2.78 11.10
C ILE A 288 23.81 2.32 10.16
N GLY A 289 24.32 3.24 9.36
CA GLY A 289 25.40 3.00 8.41
C GLY A 289 25.03 2.15 7.20
N SER A 290 23.75 1.82 7.01
CA SER A 290 23.27 1.05 5.86
C SER A 290 22.80 1.97 4.73
N THR A 291 23.06 1.55 3.49
CA THR A 291 22.45 2.15 2.30
C THR A 291 21.06 1.60 1.99
N SER A 292 20.66 0.51 2.67
CA SER A 292 19.38 -0.18 2.47
C SER A 292 18.42 0.11 3.61
N TYR A 293 17.12 0.01 3.31
CA TYR A 293 16.03 0.10 4.28
C TYR A 293 15.50 -1.29 4.62
N TYR A 294 14.93 -1.44 5.81
CA TYR A 294 14.04 -2.55 6.10
C TYR A 294 12.75 -2.46 5.25
N ALA A 295 12.01 -3.56 5.18
CA ALA A 295 10.73 -3.62 4.49
C ALA A 295 9.75 -2.55 5.00
N ASN A 296 8.94 -2.00 4.09
CA ASN A 296 7.86 -1.08 4.47
C ASN A 296 6.90 -1.75 5.44
N GLN A 297 6.46 -1.00 6.43
CA GLN A 297 5.36 -1.34 7.31
C GLN A 297 4.14 -0.49 6.94
N ILE A 298 2.94 -1.04 7.14
CA ILE A 298 1.68 -0.34 6.92
C ILE A 298 0.94 -0.21 8.24
N ASP A 299 0.75 1.01 8.72
CA ASP A 299 0.19 1.27 10.04
C ASP A 299 0.85 0.37 11.11
N THR A 300 0.07 -0.32 11.93
CA THR A 300 0.57 -1.30 12.90
C THR A 300 0.16 -2.73 12.53
N SER A 301 0.01 -3.01 11.25
CA SER A 301 -0.36 -4.33 10.75
C SER A 301 0.71 -5.36 11.09
N THR A 302 0.29 -6.53 11.56
CA THR A 302 1.13 -7.72 11.76
C THR A 302 0.82 -8.82 10.75
N SER A 303 -0.01 -8.53 9.75
CA SER A 303 -0.38 -9.46 8.69
C SER A 303 0.64 -9.43 7.55
N ASN A 304 0.74 -10.53 6.81
CA ASN A 304 1.56 -10.64 5.59
C ASN A 304 3.05 -10.34 5.82
N GLY A 305 3.61 -10.83 6.91
CA GLY A 305 5.05 -10.68 7.22
C GLY A 305 5.43 -9.27 7.68
N MET A 306 4.45 -8.45 8.06
CA MET A 306 4.71 -7.18 8.73
C MET A 306 4.85 -7.40 10.23
N ASP A 307 5.77 -6.68 10.85
CA ASP A 307 6.05 -6.77 12.28
C ASP A 307 5.19 -5.82 13.13
N GLY A 308 4.38 -4.96 12.46
CA GLY A 308 3.61 -3.90 13.12
C GLY A 308 4.47 -2.71 13.54
N TYR A 309 5.75 -2.71 13.17
CA TYR A 309 6.72 -1.62 13.36
C TYR A 309 7.86 -1.71 12.35
N ALA A 310 8.48 -0.60 12.02
CA ALA A 310 9.70 -0.58 11.21
C ALA A 310 10.94 -0.50 12.13
N GLY A 311 11.95 -1.33 11.82
CA GLY A 311 13.20 -1.39 12.57
C GLY A 311 13.55 -2.81 12.99
N ALA A 312 14.65 -2.94 13.74
CA ALA A 312 15.08 -4.20 14.33
C ALA A 312 15.59 -3.94 15.75
N LEU A 313 14.93 -4.54 16.74
CA LEU A 313 15.24 -4.32 18.15
C LEU A 313 16.73 -4.58 18.44
N GLY A 314 17.36 -3.65 19.12
CA GLY A 314 18.78 -3.67 19.42
C GLY A 314 19.67 -3.02 18.35
N LYS A 315 19.15 -2.69 17.15
CA LYS A 315 19.90 -2.05 16.06
C LYS A 315 19.42 -0.62 15.83
N SER A 316 20.24 0.37 16.16
CA SER A 316 19.92 1.78 15.94
C SER A 316 19.60 2.06 14.48
N MET A 317 18.75 3.05 14.25
CA MET A 317 18.38 3.51 12.91
C MET A 317 18.87 4.95 12.68
N ASP A 318 19.17 5.29 11.43
CA ASP A 318 19.69 6.61 11.05
C ASP A 318 18.88 7.33 9.96
N LYS A 319 17.94 6.64 9.30
CA LYS A 319 17.06 7.21 8.27
C LYS A 319 15.63 6.71 8.45
N LEU A 320 14.67 7.60 8.25
CA LEU A 320 13.23 7.34 8.31
C LEU A 320 12.56 7.90 7.06
N GLN A 321 11.67 7.13 6.47
CA GLN A 321 10.77 7.57 5.39
C GLN A 321 9.32 7.22 5.73
N ILE A 322 8.40 8.15 5.48
CA ILE A 322 6.96 8.00 5.72
C ILE A 322 6.18 8.60 4.55
N SER A 323 5.14 7.91 4.11
CA SER A 323 4.12 8.41 3.18
C SER A 323 2.74 7.93 3.60
N LEU A 324 1.68 8.51 3.05
CA LEU A 324 0.33 7.94 3.11
C LEU A 324 0.03 7.24 1.79
N VAL A 325 -0.56 6.04 1.88
CA VAL A 325 -0.88 5.16 0.74
C VAL A 325 -2.33 4.71 0.81
#